data_6b318044cf4b73888aa2b0dc1e2e1603
#
_entry.id   6b318044cf4b73888aa2b0dc1e2e1603
#
_cell.length_a   1.000
_cell.length_b   1.000
_cell.length_c   1.000
_cell.angle_alpha   90.00
_cell.angle_beta   90.00
_cell.angle_gamma   90.00
#
_symmetry.space_group_name_H-M   'P 1'
#
loop_
_entity.id
_entity.type
_entity.pdbx_description
1 polymer ?
#
loop_
_entity_poly.entity_id
_entity_poly.type
_entity_poly.pdbx_seq_one_letter_code
_entity_poly.pdbx_strand_id
1 'polypeptide(L)'
;MQNSAKSMYALNLEECKDLILSIGSKRTVLLQGDMGNGKSSVLHMLAKDLPNHIPCYVDCTTKDLGDIMMPKFKANGEQDYVSFVPNEEFGLHIKDKPVIIDLDEYGKANKSVKMALTRLTLERQLGSNKLHPDSIIFATTNKG
;
A
#
# COMPACT_ATOMS: atom_id res chain seq x y z
N MET A 1 -11.72 -8.25 -32.20
CA MET A 1 -12.26 -8.89 -31.01
C MET A 1 -11.21 -9.21 -29.98
N GLN A 2 -10.19 -9.99 -30.32
CA GLN A 2 -9.09 -10.26 -29.42
C GLN A 2 -8.33 -9.00 -29.01
N ASN A 3 -8.21 -8.05 -29.90
CA ASN A 3 -7.52 -6.80 -29.62
C ASN A 3 -8.29 -5.92 -28.62
N SER A 4 -9.62 -5.93 -28.69
CA SER A 4 -10.43 -5.19 -27.72
C SER A 4 -10.32 -5.81 -26.33
N ALA A 5 -10.31 -7.14 -26.23
CA ALA A 5 -10.14 -7.83 -24.95
C ALA A 5 -8.77 -7.56 -24.34
N LYS A 6 -7.72 -7.53 -25.15
CA LYS A 6 -6.38 -7.16 -24.70
C LYS A 6 -6.33 -5.71 -24.23
N SER A 7 -6.99 -4.81 -24.94
CA SER A 7 -7.03 -3.39 -24.59
C SER A 7 -7.70 -3.15 -23.24
N MET A 8 -8.67 -3.98 -22.87
CA MET A 8 -9.36 -3.86 -21.58
C MET A 8 -8.43 -4.12 -20.40
N TYR A 9 -7.38 -4.95 -20.59
CA TYR A 9 -6.48 -5.34 -19.51
C TYR A 9 -5.08 -4.74 -19.64
N ALA A 10 -4.79 -4.06 -20.77
CA ALA A 10 -3.47 -3.48 -21.02
C ALA A 10 -3.55 -1.97 -20.86
N LEU A 11 -3.45 -1.49 -19.63
CA LEU A 11 -3.46 -0.07 -19.33
C LEU A 11 -2.05 0.50 -19.41
N ASN A 12 -1.90 1.70 -19.92
CA ASN A 12 -0.64 2.42 -19.81
C ASN A 12 -0.53 3.06 -18.41
N LEU A 13 0.61 3.66 -18.11
CA LEU A 13 0.85 4.23 -16.78
C LEU A 13 -0.13 5.36 -16.43
N GLU A 14 -0.48 6.19 -17.41
CA GLU A 14 -1.42 7.28 -17.20
C GLU A 14 -2.81 6.75 -16.86
N GLU A 15 -3.25 5.72 -17.55
CA GLU A 15 -4.52 5.07 -17.29
C GLU A 15 -4.53 4.37 -15.92
N CYS A 16 -3.42 3.76 -15.54
CA CYS A 16 -3.27 3.17 -14.20
C CYS A 16 -3.41 4.24 -13.12
N LYS A 17 -2.74 5.38 -13.30
CA LYS A 17 -2.84 6.50 -12.38
C LYS A 17 -4.28 7.00 -12.28
N ASP A 18 -4.94 7.19 -13.40
CA ASP A 18 -6.32 7.69 -13.43
C ASP A 18 -7.28 6.73 -12.74
N LEU A 19 -7.09 5.44 -12.94
CA LEU A 19 -7.89 4.42 -12.26
C LEU A 19 -7.70 4.49 -10.75
N ILE A 20 -6.46 4.58 -10.31
CA ILE A 20 -6.14 4.66 -8.87
C ILE A 20 -6.72 5.93 -8.27
N LEU A 21 -6.64 7.06 -8.97
CA LEU A 21 -7.22 8.31 -8.48
C LEU A 21 -8.73 8.22 -8.32
N SER A 22 -9.40 7.48 -9.19
CA SER A 22 -10.86 7.41 -9.16
C SER A 22 -11.39 6.47 -8.07
N ILE A 23 -10.70 5.38 -7.75
CA ILE A 23 -11.22 4.38 -6.82
C ILE A 23 -10.26 4.04 -5.66
N GLY A 24 -9.03 4.53 -5.69
CA GLY A 24 -7.98 4.08 -4.76
C GLY A 24 -8.24 4.38 -3.30
N SER A 25 -9.05 5.38 -2.99
CA SER A 25 -9.41 5.67 -1.60
C SER A 25 -10.52 4.75 -1.06
N LYS A 26 -11.19 4.03 -1.94
CA LYS A 26 -12.27 3.12 -1.56
C LYS A 26 -11.89 1.66 -1.74
N ARG A 27 -11.04 1.36 -2.70
CA ARG A 27 -10.62 0.01 -3.02
C ARG A 27 -9.14 -0.01 -3.36
N THR A 28 -8.48 -1.07 -2.95
CA THR A 28 -7.08 -1.29 -3.31
C THR A 28 -7.01 -1.77 -4.76
N VAL A 29 -6.18 -1.13 -5.57
CA VAL A 29 -5.97 -1.50 -6.97
C VAL A 29 -4.71 -2.35 -7.05
N LEU A 30 -4.81 -3.50 -7.72
CA LEU A 30 -3.66 -4.35 -7.99
C LEU A 30 -3.23 -4.18 -9.45
N LEU A 31 -2.00 -3.73 -9.64
CA LEU A 31 -1.40 -3.61 -10.97
C LEU A 31 -0.51 -4.83 -11.22
N GLN A 32 -0.82 -5.57 -12.26
CA GLN A 32 -0.09 -6.78 -12.61
C GLN A 32 0.55 -6.62 -13.99
N GLY A 33 1.84 -6.97 -14.11
CA GLY A 33 2.53 -6.90 -15.39
C GLY A 33 4.04 -6.98 -15.26
N ASP A 34 4.70 -6.99 -16.42
CA ASP A 34 6.15 -7.14 -16.52
C ASP A 34 6.90 -5.82 -16.46
N MET A 35 6.27 -4.77 -16.02
CA MET A 35 6.84 -3.43 -16.08
C MET A 35 7.74 -3.14 -14.89
N GLY A 36 8.93 -3.73 -14.88
CA GLY A 36 9.87 -3.51 -13.79
C GLY A 36 10.22 -2.05 -13.57
N ASN A 37 10.20 -1.24 -14.62
CA ASN A 37 10.61 0.17 -14.55
C ASN A 37 9.45 1.14 -14.46
N GLY A 38 8.24 0.70 -14.77
CA GLY A 38 7.09 1.60 -14.83
C GLY A 38 6.30 1.71 -13.55
N LYS A 39 6.36 0.69 -12.69
CA LYS A 39 5.49 0.62 -11.51
C LYS A 39 5.82 1.68 -10.46
N SER A 40 7.09 1.97 -10.24
CA SER A 40 7.49 3.02 -9.31
C SER A 40 7.11 4.40 -9.84
N SER A 41 6.98 4.55 -11.16
CA SER A 41 6.55 5.81 -11.76
C SER A 41 5.12 6.17 -11.39
N VAL A 42 4.27 5.17 -11.16
CA VAL A 42 2.87 5.42 -10.78
C VAL A 42 2.80 6.15 -9.44
N LEU A 43 3.62 5.74 -8.48
CA LEU A 43 3.66 6.41 -7.18
C LEU A 43 4.10 7.88 -7.34
N HIS A 44 5.11 8.14 -8.15
CA HIS A 44 5.56 9.50 -8.41
C HIS A 44 4.48 10.36 -9.09
N MET A 45 3.78 9.78 -10.05
CA MET A 45 2.69 10.47 -10.75
C MET A 45 1.55 10.82 -9.79
N LEU A 46 1.18 9.87 -8.92
CA LEU A 46 0.15 10.10 -7.91
C LEU A 46 0.58 11.17 -6.91
N ALA A 47 1.81 11.12 -6.44
CA ALA A 47 2.32 12.09 -5.48
C ALA A 47 2.33 13.50 -6.07
N LYS A 48 2.61 13.62 -7.36
CA LYS A 48 2.57 14.89 -8.06
C LYS A 48 1.17 15.47 -8.15
N ASP A 49 0.18 14.62 -8.41
CA ASP A 49 -1.22 15.03 -8.51
C ASP A 49 -1.86 15.26 -7.14
N LEU A 50 -1.31 14.66 -6.10
CA LEU A 50 -1.85 14.72 -4.74
C LEU A 50 -0.78 15.24 -3.77
N PRO A 51 -0.47 16.54 -3.82
CA PRO A 51 0.67 17.09 -3.05
C PRO A 51 0.49 17.04 -1.54
N ASN A 52 -0.74 16.87 -1.05
CA ASN A 52 -0.99 16.75 0.39
C ASN A 52 -0.89 15.32 0.91
N HIS A 53 -0.79 14.35 0.01
CA HIS A 53 -0.62 12.94 0.37
C HIS A 53 0.85 12.62 0.59
N ILE A 54 1.13 11.72 1.53
CA ILE A 54 2.48 11.26 1.80
C ILE A 54 2.72 9.99 0.98
N PRO A 55 3.67 10.00 0.03
CA PRO A 55 3.98 8.79 -0.73
C PRO A 55 4.78 7.82 0.12
N CYS A 56 4.37 6.56 0.11
CA CYS A 56 4.99 5.50 0.89
C CYS A 56 5.27 4.30 -0.02
N TYR A 57 6.53 4.05 -0.28
CA TYR A 57 6.96 2.89 -1.08
C TYR A 57 7.34 1.75 -0.15
N VAL A 58 6.72 0.60 -0.33
CA VAL A 58 6.99 -0.59 0.49
C VAL A 58 7.38 -1.74 -0.42
N ASP A 59 8.63 -2.18 -0.33
CA ASP A 59 9.10 -3.37 -1.03
C ASP A 59 8.73 -4.59 -0.20
N CYS A 60 7.69 -5.30 -0.63
CA CYS A 60 7.15 -6.43 0.12
C CYS A 60 8.08 -7.65 0.15
N THR A 61 9.03 -7.74 -0.79
CA THR A 61 9.94 -8.89 -0.84
C THR A 61 10.98 -8.87 0.26
N THR A 62 11.27 -7.69 0.81
CA THR A 62 12.32 -7.52 1.83
C THR A 62 11.77 -7.43 3.24
N LYS A 63 10.46 -7.59 3.43
CA LYS A 63 9.83 -7.36 4.72
C LYS A 63 9.59 -8.65 5.48
N ASP A 64 9.80 -8.58 6.79
CA ASP A 64 9.30 -9.54 7.75
C ASP A 64 8.15 -8.89 8.53
N LEU A 65 7.45 -9.70 9.32
CA LEU A 65 6.29 -9.19 10.06
C LEU A 65 6.67 -8.02 10.99
N GLY A 66 7.85 -8.08 11.59
CA GLY A 66 8.36 -7.00 12.45
C GLY A 66 8.62 -5.70 11.72
N ASP A 67 8.82 -5.76 10.39
CA ASP A 67 8.97 -4.55 9.58
C ASP A 67 7.64 -3.87 9.27
N ILE A 68 6.53 -4.56 9.52
CA ILE A 68 5.20 -4.00 9.33
C ILE A 68 4.72 -3.34 10.62
N MET A 69 4.77 -4.08 11.71
CA MET A 69 4.34 -3.61 13.03
C MET A 69 5.21 -4.24 14.11
N MET A 70 5.53 -3.48 15.14
CA MET A 70 6.28 -3.97 16.28
C MET A 70 5.44 -3.86 17.56
N PRO A 71 5.53 -4.84 18.45
CA PRO A 71 4.87 -4.73 19.74
C PRO A 71 5.54 -3.66 20.59
N LYS A 72 4.74 -2.88 21.30
CA LYS A 72 5.21 -1.90 22.26
C LYS A 72 4.53 -2.15 23.59
N PHE A 73 5.35 -2.37 24.63
CA PHE A 73 4.86 -2.55 25.98
C PHE A 73 4.65 -1.18 26.62
N LYS A 74 3.61 -1.07 27.41
CA LYS A 74 3.33 0.21 28.10
C LYS A 74 4.31 0.41 29.24
N ALA A 75 4.84 1.63 29.33
CA ALA A 75 5.96 1.96 30.20
C ALA A 75 5.63 1.97 31.68
N ASN A 76 4.39 2.17 32.09
CA ASN A 76 4.04 2.34 33.50
C ASN A 76 3.48 1.09 34.17
N GLY A 77 3.58 -0.06 33.57
CA GLY A 77 3.33 -1.35 34.21
C GLY A 77 1.96 -1.57 34.83
N GLU A 78 1.05 -0.61 34.71
CA GLU A 78 -0.27 -0.72 35.31
C GLU A 78 -1.22 -1.62 34.54
N GLN A 79 -0.86 -1.98 33.30
CA GLN A 79 -1.70 -2.80 32.46
C GLN A 79 -0.84 -3.70 31.60
N ASP A 80 -1.12 -4.99 31.65
CA ASP A 80 -0.39 -6.00 30.90
C ASP A 80 -0.86 -6.05 29.44
N TYR A 81 -0.80 -4.92 28.74
CA TYR A 81 -1.16 -4.85 27.33
C TYR A 81 0.06 -4.70 26.45
N VAL A 82 -0.06 -5.29 25.27
CA VAL A 82 0.84 -5.02 24.18
C VAL A 82 0.06 -4.25 23.14
N SER A 83 0.55 -3.09 22.74
CA SER A 83 0.04 -2.41 21.55
C SER A 83 1.03 -2.60 20.42
N PHE A 84 0.53 -2.53 19.19
CA PHE A 84 1.38 -2.65 18.01
C PHE A 84 1.53 -1.29 17.36
N VAL A 85 2.78 -0.91 17.08
CA VAL A 85 3.08 0.34 16.39
C VAL A 85 3.52 0.03 14.96
N PRO A 86 2.93 0.69 13.97
CA PRO A 86 3.31 0.47 12.57
C PRO A 86 4.66 1.09 12.27
N ASN A 87 5.35 0.53 11.27
CA ASN A 87 6.58 1.10 10.77
C ASN A 87 6.28 2.47 10.12
N GLU A 88 7.19 3.42 10.30
CA GLU A 88 7.03 4.77 9.75
C GLU A 88 6.96 4.79 8.21
N GLU A 89 7.42 3.73 7.54
CA GLU A 89 7.31 3.61 6.09
C GLU A 89 5.87 3.73 5.59
N PHE A 90 4.89 3.42 6.45
CA PHE A 90 3.47 3.52 6.11
C PHE A 90 2.90 4.92 6.33
N GLY A 91 3.71 5.86 6.83
CA GLY A 91 3.30 7.25 6.97
C GLY A 91 2.34 7.55 8.10
N LEU A 92 1.97 6.55 8.90
CA LEU A 92 0.97 6.71 9.95
C LEU A 92 1.46 7.51 11.17
N HIS A 93 2.76 7.78 11.24
CA HIS A 93 3.33 8.63 12.29
C HIS A 93 3.04 10.11 12.06
N ILE A 94 2.65 10.49 10.85
CA ILE A 94 2.29 11.86 10.53
C ILE A 94 0.76 11.96 10.63
N LYS A 95 0.30 12.64 11.66
CA LYS A 95 -1.13 12.72 11.96
C LYS A 95 -1.89 13.59 10.96
N ASP A 96 -3.13 13.20 10.70
CA ASP A 96 -4.10 13.96 9.91
C ASP A 96 -3.70 14.17 8.45
N LYS A 97 -2.84 13.31 7.92
CA LYS A 97 -2.47 13.37 6.51
C LYS A 97 -2.80 12.06 5.81
N PRO A 98 -3.35 12.14 4.61
CA PRO A 98 -3.56 10.94 3.81
C PRO A 98 -2.23 10.42 3.26
N VAL A 99 -2.17 9.12 3.01
CA VAL A 99 -0.99 8.46 2.46
C VAL A 99 -1.32 7.84 1.11
N ILE A 100 -0.29 7.65 0.29
CA ILE A 100 -0.35 6.82 -0.90
C ILE A 100 0.61 5.66 -0.67
N ILE A 101 0.09 4.47 -0.43
CA ILE A 101 0.92 3.31 -0.15
C ILE A 101 1.04 2.47 -1.42
N ASP A 102 2.28 2.27 -1.86
CA ASP A 102 2.62 1.37 -2.96
C ASP A 102 3.20 0.09 -2.36
N LEU A 103 2.43 -0.99 -2.41
CA LEU A 103 2.88 -2.32 -1.97
C LEU A 103 3.51 -3.03 -3.16
N ASP A 104 4.80 -2.80 -3.38
CA ASP A 104 5.51 -3.35 -4.52
C ASP A 104 5.85 -4.82 -4.32
N GLU A 105 5.67 -5.60 -5.39
CA GLU A 105 5.90 -7.04 -5.38
C GLU A 105 5.11 -7.76 -4.28
N TYR A 106 3.87 -7.33 -4.11
CA TYR A 106 2.98 -7.89 -3.09
C TYR A 106 2.82 -9.40 -3.20
N GLY A 107 2.74 -9.93 -4.41
CA GLY A 107 2.59 -11.36 -4.63
C GLY A 107 3.77 -12.20 -4.17
N LYS A 108 4.95 -11.60 -4.02
CA LYS A 108 6.18 -12.27 -3.60
C LYS A 108 6.50 -12.08 -2.12
N ALA A 109 5.64 -11.39 -1.37
CA ALA A 109 5.81 -11.26 0.06
C ALA A 109 5.72 -12.63 0.74
N ASN A 110 6.41 -12.80 1.87
CA ASN A 110 6.23 -14.02 2.64
C ASN A 110 4.79 -14.09 3.18
N LYS A 111 4.37 -15.29 3.55
CA LYS A 111 2.96 -15.54 3.90
C LYS A 111 2.48 -14.66 5.07
N SER A 112 3.28 -14.50 6.11
CA SER A 112 2.88 -13.70 7.27
C SER A 112 2.74 -12.23 6.92
N VAL A 113 3.67 -11.69 6.13
CA VAL A 113 3.62 -10.31 5.64
C VAL A 113 2.42 -10.11 4.73
N LYS A 114 2.20 -11.07 3.82
CA LYS A 114 1.07 -11.00 2.90
C LYS A 114 -0.27 -10.95 3.64
N MET A 115 -0.41 -11.75 4.69
CA MET A 115 -1.63 -11.74 5.50
C MET A 115 -1.82 -10.40 6.22
N ALA A 116 -0.76 -9.85 6.80
CA ALA A 116 -0.83 -8.56 7.49
C ALA A 116 -1.18 -7.43 6.51
N LEU A 117 -0.58 -7.44 5.33
CA LEU A 117 -0.85 -6.42 4.31
C LEU A 117 -2.24 -6.58 3.69
N THR A 118 -2.74 -7.81 3.58
CA THR A 118 -4.11 -8.05 3.13
C THR A 118 -5.10 -7.42 4.10
N ARG A 119 -4.87 -7.54 5.39
CA ARG A 119 -5.72 -6.87 6.38
C ARG A 119 -5.65 -5.35 6.25
N LEU A 120 -4.45 -4.81 6.00
CA LEU A 120 -4.31 -3.38 5.73
C LEU A 120 -5.18 -2.94 4.55
N THR A 121 -5.18 -3.71 3.47
CA THR A 121 -5.97 -3.35 2.28
C THR A 121 -7.47 -3.43 2.53
N LEU A 122 -7.91 -4.38 3.34
CA LEU A 122 -9.34 -4.58 3.62
C LEU A 122 -9.85 -3.66 4.72
N GLU A 123 -9.11 -3.55 5.81
CA GLU A 123 -9.56 -2.80 6.99
C GLU A 123 -9.07 -1.34 6.98
N ARG A 124 -8.11 -1.03 6.13
CA ARG A 124 -7.51 0.30 6.00
C ARG A 124 -6.96 0.80 7.32
N GLN A 125 -6.29 -0.11 8.01
CA GLN A 125 -5.63 0.20 9.28
C GLN A 125 -4.50 -0.81 9.53
N LEU A 126 -3.51 -0.40 10.32
CA LEU A 126 -2.45 -1.26 10.83
C LEU A 126 -2.56 -1.30 12.36
N GLY A 127 -2.85 -2.48 12.89
CA GLY A 127 -3.17 -2.61 14.31
C GLY A 127 -4.40 -1.76 14.62
N SER A 128 -4.27 -0.85 15.57
CA SER A 128 -5.33 0.09 15.93
C SER A 128 -5.22 1.44 15.21
N ASN A 129 -4.26 1.59 14.31
CA ASN A 129 -3.98 2.86 13.63
C ASN A 129 -4.69 2.89 12.28
N LYS A 130 -5.76 3.68 12.20
CA LYS A 130 -6.53 3.82 10.96
C LYS A 130 -5.87 4.79 10.00
N LEU A 131 -5.95 4.48 8.72
CA LEU A 131 -5.53 5.42 7.68
C LEU A 131 -6.52 6.57 7.59
N HIS A 132 -6.01 7.72 7.17
CA HIS A 132 -6.88 8.84 6.80
C HIS A 132 -7.85 8.37 5.69
N PRO A 133 -9.13 8.82 5.73
CA PRO A 133 -10.13 8.36 4.75
C PRO A 133 -9.76 8.56 3.29
N ASP A 134 -8.96 9.60 2.98
CA ASP A 134 -8.54 9.90 1.63
C ASP A 134 -7.29 9.12 1.20
N SER A 135 -6.77 8.28 2.06
CA SER A 135 -5.57 7.50 1.74
C SER A 135 -5.81 6.50 0.62
N ILE A 136 -4.77 6.27 -0.15
CA ILE A 136 -4.80 5.39 -1.30
C ILE A 136 -3.84 4.23 -1.06
N ILE A 137 -4.27 3.02 -1.36
CA ILE A 137 -3.42 1.84 -1.35
C ILE A 137 -3.50 1.20 -2.73
N PHE A 138 -2.35 0.96 -3.33
CA PHE A 138 -2.29 0.12 -4.51
C PHE A 138 -1.12 -0.86 -4.38
N ALA A 139 -1.24 -1.97 -5.05
CA ALA A 139 -0.24 -3.02 -5.02
C ALA A 139 0.23 -3.31 -6.44
N THR A 140 1.48 -3.69 -6.56
CA THR A 140 2.06 -4.08 -7.84
C THR A 140 2.64 -5.47 -7.71
N THR A 141 2.56 -6.24 -8.78
CA THR A 141 3.16 -7.57 -8.81
C THR A 141 3.59 -7.90 -10.22
N ASN A 142 4.65 -8.65 -10.35
CA ASN A 142 5.08 -9.14 -11.64
C ASN A 142 4.22 -10.31 -12.07
N LYS A 143 4.10 -10.44 -13.38
CA LYS A 143 3.40 -11.55 -14.01
C LYS A 143 4.32 -12.79 -14.00
N GLY A 144 3.96 -13.78 -13.29
CA GLY A 144 4.72 -15.01 -13.33
C GLY A 144 5.45 -15.40 -12.08
#